data_7e29d8665ea38c1c90da2c42fe1d7c59
#
_entry.id   7e29d8665ea38c1c90da2c42fe1d7c59
#
_cell.length_a   1.000
_cell.length_b   1.000
_cell.length_c   1.000
_cell.angle_alpha   90.00
_cell.angle_beta   90.00
_cell.angle_gamma   90.00
#
_symmetry.space_group_name_H-M   'P 1'
#
loop_
_entity.id
_entity.type
_entity.pdbx_description
1 polymer ?
#
loop_
_entity_poly.entity_id
_entity_poly.type
_entity_poly.pdbx_seq_one_letter_code
_entity_poly.pdbx_strand_id
1 'polypeptide(L)'
;RDSFREFWNRERIRGCLDHGRDEKALKGQFRRLRLEGGYTWVSQVVVPLKRGSGDDDTVMCFIQDISEQKSHEDEIKKALETKDAEFDPMTGLFRRTVFLKRAQEFLSGKTGTYCLAAVDIEHFKLFNEWYGQEEGDRLLSRIGCHLKEIEAAYKGIAGYMGGDDFVIIIPDHRAAIGELQDRIMTYVRQSGGTAGFLPAFGIYGIEDMSMSISTMYDRACIALASVKGSYARRMCRYDSRMMREMEENHKLLSEVQKGLDHGEFVFYAQPKCCLDTGRIVGLEALVRWNHPVRGLIPPGVFLPLLENNGLITKLDLFIWEEVCRKLRRWIDRGHRPVPISVNVSRMDIYAVDVTAVFKELTERYAIEPRLLEVEITESAYVEEYNVIPGVVESLREAGFTVLMDDFGSGYSSLNMLKDV
;
A
#
# COMPACT_ATOMS: atom_id res chain seq x y z
N ARG A 1 -42.09 29.85 -3.28
CA ARG A 1 -43.23 30.61 -3.83
C ARG A 1 -44.00 29.79 -4.86
N ASP A 2 -43.35 29.08 -5.74
CA ASP A 2 -43.99 28.35 -6.84
C ASP A 2 -44.81 27.14 -6.35
N SER A 3 -44.28 26.35 -5.44
CA SER A 3 -44.98 25.21 -4.81
C SER A 3 -46.21 25.62 -4.01
N PHE A 4 -46.21 26.82 -3.42
CA PHE A 4 -47.39 27.35 -2.72
C PHE A 4 -48.46 27.79 -3.70
N ARG A 5 -48.09 28.45 -4.79
CA ARG A 5 -49.01 28.84 -5.87
C ARG A 5 -49.61 27.62 -6.56
N GLU A 6 -48.80 26.59 -6.80
CA GLU A 6 -49.25 25.33 -7.39
C GLU A 6 -50.23 24.57 -6.46
N PHE A 7 -49.97 24.60 -5.14
CA PHE A 7 -50.87 24.00 -4.15
C PHE A 7 -52.24 24.69 -4.14
N TRP A 8 -52.28 26.03 -4.22
CA TRP A 8 -53.51 26.85 -4.23
C TRP A 8 -54.05 27.11 -5.63
N ASN A 9 -53.73 26.30 -6.63
CA ASN A 9 -54.27 26.41 -7.96
C ASN A 9 -55.76 25.99 -7.94
N ARG A 10 -56.62 26.88 -8.44
CA ARG A 10 -58.07 26.73 -8.43
C ARG A 10 -58.55 25.48 -9.18
N GLU A 11 -57.88 25.14 -10.31
CA GLU A 11 -58.21 23.94 -11.09
C GLU A 11 -57.89 22.66 -10.35
N ARG A 12 -56.77 22.62 -9.58
CA ARG A 12 -56.34 21.47 -8.76
C ARG A 12 -57.28 21.24 -7.59
N ILE A 13 -57.77 22.33 -6.95
CA ILE A 13 -58.75 22.25 -5.86
C ILE A 13 -60.12 21.80 -6.42
N ARG A 14 -60.54 22.31 -7.58
CA ARG A 14 -61.78 21.88 -8.28
C ARG A 14 -61.69 20.41 -8.72
N GLY A 15 -60.56 19.94 -9.22
CA GLY A 15 -60.35 18.55 -9.57
C GLY A 15 -60.56 17.58 -8.39
N CYS A 16 -60.30 18.01 -7.16
CA CYS A 16 -60.62 17.23 -5.96
C CYS A 16 -62.14 17.19 -5.64
N LEU A 17 -62.91 18.19 -6.08
CA LEU A 17 -64.37 18.26 -5.95
C LEU A 17 -65.10 17.38 -6.98
N ASP A 18 -64.48 17.17 -8.16
CA ASP A 18 -65.11 16.46 -9.29
C ASP A 18 -65.07 14.93 -9.16
N HIS A 19 -64.15 14.38 -8.34
CA HIS A 19 -63.98 12.92 -8.13
C HIS A 19 -64.73 12.46 -6.89
N GLY A 20 -66.08 12.45 -6.96
CA GLY A 20 -67.05 12.10 -5.92
C GLY A 20 -66.60 11.12 -4.82
N ARG A 21 -66.87 11.51 -3.59
CA ARG A 21 -67.01 10.73 -2.32
C ARG A 21 -65.84 9.92 -1.75
N ASP A 22 -64.68 9.86 -2.37
CA ASP A 22 -63.50 9.34 -1.68
C ASP A 22 -62.53 10.48 -1.36
N GLU A 23 -62.36 10.75 -0.07
CA GLU A 23 -61.57 11.80 0.56
C GLU A 23 -60.19 11.98 -0.02
N LYS A 24 -60.00 12.81 -1.01
CA LYS A 24 -58.66 13.29 -1.39
C LYS A 24 -58.45 14.70 -0.87
N ALA A 25 -58.12 14.79 0.43
CA ALA A 25 -57.61 16.04 0.98
C ALA A 25 -56.27 16.40 0.33
N LEU A 26 -56.15 17.64 -0.14
CA LEU A 26 -54.86 18.18 -0.57
C LEU A 26 -54.00 18.46 0.69
N LYS A 27 -52.82 17.86 0.77
CA LYS A 27 -51.85 18.07 1.87
C LYS A 27 -50.60 18.74 1.33
N GLY A 28 -50.08 19.73 2.05
CA GLY A 28 -48.87 20.41 1.71
C GLY A 28 -48.15 20.99 2.93
N GLN A 29 -46.85 21.08 2.88
CA GLN A 29 -46.00 21.71 3.93
C GLN A 29 -45.28 22.91 3.31
N PHE A 30 -45.36 24.07 3.97
CA PHE A 30 -44.85 25.33 3.43
C PHE A 30 -44.19 26.16 4.53
N ARG A 31 -43.26 27.05 4.13
CA ARG A 31 -42.78 28.16 4.99
C ARG A 31 -43.76 29.33 4.88
N ARG A 32 -44.33 29.73 5.99
CA ARG A 32 -45.21 30.89 6.07
C ARG A 32 -44.50 32.06 6.76
N LEU A 33 -44.61 33.27 6.21
CA LEU A 33 -44.11 34.49 6.80
C LEU A 33 -44.99 34.86 8.02
N ARG A 34 -44.37 35.17 9.16
CA ARG A 34 -45.07 35.72 10.36
C ARG A 34 -45.30 37.20 10.20
N LEU A 35 -46.34 37.73 10.82
CA LEU A 35 -46.62 39.16 10.85
C LEU A 35 -45.53 39.98 11.54
N GLU A 36 -44.86 39.39 12.51
CA GLU A 36 -43.76 39.99 13.31
C GLU A 36 -42.37 39.77 12.66
N GLY A 37 -42.32 39.24 11.43
CA GLY A 37 -41.09 38.87 10.75
C GLY A 37 -40.66 37.43 11.04
N GLY A 38 -39.85 36.87 10.13
CA GLY A 38 -39.41 35.47 10.19
C GLY A 38 -40.38 34.49 9.54
N TYR A 39 -40.03 33.20 9.55
CA TYR A 39 -40.83 32.13 8.92
C TYR A 39 -41.18 31.07 9.94
N THR A 40 -42.37 30.48 9.76
CA THR A 40 -42.82 29.26 10.47
C THR A 40 -43.16 28.18 9.45
N TRP A 41 -42.90 26.93 9.77
CA TRP A 41 -43.34 25.81 8.97
C TRP A 41 -44.78 25.45 9.29
N VAL A 42 -45.62 25.41 8.28
CA VAL A 42 -47.03 25.02 8.42
C VAL A 42 -47.36 23.81 7.55
N SER A 43 -48.11 22.88 8.11
CA SER A 43 -48.79 21.83 7.37
C SER A 43 -50.21 22.29 7.09
N GLN A 44 -50.60 22.28 5.80
CA GLN A 44 -51.95 22.62 5.39
C GLN A 44 -52.65 21.41 4.79
N VAL A 45 -53.89 21.24 5.21
CA VAL A 45 -54.79 20.21 4.67
C VAL A 45 -56.04 20.92 4.19
N VAL A 46 -56.33 20.82 2.90
CA VAL A 46 -57.56 21.40 2.29
C VAL A 46 -58.50 20.27 1.98
N VAL A 47 -59.69 20.34 2.57
CA VAL A 47 -60.76 19.36 2.39
C VAL A 47 -61.91 20.03 1.70
N PRO A 48 -62.36 19.56 0.53
CA PRO A 48 -63.56 20.07 -0.13
C PRO A 48 -64.78 19.70 0.64
N LEU A 49 -65.67 20.68 0.96
CA LEU A 49 -66.92 20.47 1.71
C LEU A 49 -68.15 20.38 0.82
N LYS A 50 -68.26 21.28 -0.19
CA LYS A 50 -69.43 21.36 -1.05
C LYS A 50 -69.09 22.09 -2.35
N ARG A 51 -69.68 21.60 -3.43
CA ARG A 51 -69.67 22.29 -4.69
C ARG A 51 -70.88 23.26 -4.76
N GLY A 52 -70.59 24.55 -4.89
CA GLY A 52 -71.60 25.60 -5.10
C GLY A 52 -72.10 25.63 -6.53
N SER A 53 -73.29 26.18 -6.72
CA SER A 53 -73.80 26.51 -8.07
C SER A 53 -73.15 27.79 -8.52
N GLY A 54 -72.15 27.67 -9.37
CA GLY A 54 -71.35 28.79 -9.86
C GLY A 54 -69.92 28.81 -9.26
N ASP A 55 -69.40 29.97 -8.90
CA ASP A 55 -68.03 30.17 -8.40
C ASP A 55 -67.87 29.99 -6.87
N ASP A 56 -68.89 29.47 -6.16
CA ASP A 56 -68.97 29.37 -4.68
C ASP A 56 -68.57 27.97 -4.14
N ASP A 57 -67.42 27.46 -4.55
CA ASP A 57 -66.91 26.24 -4.01
C ASP A 57 -66.40 26.47 -2.56
N THR A 58 -66.86 25.63 -1.60
CA THR A 58 -66.47 25.74 -0.19
C THR A 58 -65.44 24.67 0.18
N VAL A 59 -64.34 25.09 0.76
CA VAL A 59 -63.28 24.24 1.24
C VAL A 59 -62.98 24.50 2.71
N MET A 60 -62.65 23.48 3.47
CA MET A 60 -62.14 23.60 4.83
C MET A 60 -60.60 23.48 4.80
N CYS A 61 -59.91 24.43 5.40
CA CYS A 61 -58.46 24.45 5.47
C CYS A 61 -58.02 24.26 6.95
N PHE A 62 -57.30 23.20 7.20
CA PHE A 62 -56.64 22.98 8.49
C PHE A 62 -55.19 23.44 8.35
N ILE A 63 -54.70 24.28 9.26
CA ILE A 63 -53.35 24.76 9.31
C ILE A 63 -52.75 24.39 10.67
N GLN A 64 -51.65 23.66 10.64
CA GLN A 64 -50.94 23.25 11.85
C GLN A 64 -49.50 23.82 11.78
N ASP A 65 -49.03 24.42 12.85
CA ASP A 65 -47.60 24.77 12.99
C ASP A 65 -46.82 23.49 13.23
N ILE A 66 -45.84 23.22 12.37
CA ILE A 66 -44.97 22.06 12.44
C ILE A 66 -43.48 22.47 12.62
N SER A 67 -43.23 23.71 13.10
CA SER A 67 -41.85 24.22 13.24
C SER A 67 -41.00 23.43 14.22
N GLU A 68 -41.58 23.02 15.34
CA GLU A 68 -40.91 22.15 16.33
C GLU A 68 -40.58 20.79 15.73
N GLN A 69 -41.51 20.19 15.02
CA GLN A 69 -41.30 18.91 14.35
C GLN A 69 -40.17 19.01 13.30
N LYS A 70 -40.16 20.10 12.50
CA LYS A 70 -39.09 20.33 11.51
C LYS A 70 -37.75 20.61 12.14
N SER A 71 -37.69 21.33 13.27
CA SER A 71 -36.45 21.55 14.02
C SER A 71 -35.88 20.23 14.53
N HIS A 72 -36.71 19.35 15.08
CA HIS A 72 -36.32 18.02 15.53
C HIS A 72 -35.87 17.12 14.39
N GLU A 73 -36.57 17.12 13.26
CA GLU A 73 -36.15 16.39 12.05
C GLU A 73 -34.78 16.87 11.56
N ASP A 74 -34.55 18.20 11.51
CA ASP A 74 -33.28 18.81 11.10
C ASP A 74 -32.16 18.51 12.10
N GLU A 75 -32.45 18.49 13.41
CA GLU A 75 -31.48 18.10 14.46
C GLU A 75 -31.09 16.63 14.33
N ILE A 76 -32.06 15.73 14.14
CA ILE A 76 -31.80 14.30 13.93
C ILE A 76 -31.00 14.10 12.64
N LYS A 77 -31.36 14.80 11.57
CA LYS A 77 -30.65 14.74 10.28
C LYS A 77 -29.21 15.23 10.43
N LYS A 78 -28.97 16.37 11.09
CA LYS A 78 -27.61 16.87 11.38
C LYS A 78 -26.81 15.91 12.27
N ALA A 79 -27.46 15.30 13.27
CA ALA A 79 -26.81 14.32 14.13
C ALA A 79 -26.44 13.03 13.37
N LEU A 80 -27.27 12.60 12.42
CA LEU A 80 -26.97 11.46 11.54
C LEU A 80 -25.84 11.82 10.54
N GLU A 81 -25.91 13.00 9.90
CA GLU A 81 -24.86 13.49 8.99
C GLU A 81 -23.51 13.65 9.71
N THR A 82 -23.50 14.05 11.00
CA THR A 82 -22.27 14.13 11.81
C THR A 82 -21.73 12.74 12.18
N LYS A 83 -22.59 11.77 12.50
CA LYS A 83 -22.19 10.39 12.75
C LYS A 83 -21.66 9.70 11.50
N ASP A 84 -22.33 9.87 10.36
CA ASP A 84 -21.88 9.34 9.07
C ASP A 84 -20.55 9.98 8.63
N ALA A 85 -20.24 11.22 9.09
CA ALA A 85 -18.96 11.86 8.85
C ALA A 85 -17.83 11.34 9.75
N GLU A 86 -18.12 10.81 10.95
CA GLU A 86 -17.11 10.34 11.89
C GLU A 86 -16.61 8.93 11.56
N PHE A 87 -17.48 8.05 11.09
CA PHE A 87 -17.17 6.65 10.83
C PHE A 87 -17.06 6.36 9.34
N ASP A 88 -16.20 5.41 9.01
CA ASP A 88 -16.14 4.85 7.67
C ASP A 88 -17.32 3.87 7.47
N PRO A 89 -18.12 4.02 6.40
CA PRO A 89 -19.35 3.23 6.22
C PRO A 89 -19.08 1.75 5.94
N MET A 90 -17.92 1.40 5.40
CA MET A 90 -17.55 0.02 5.08
C MET A 90 -17.03 -0.71 6.31
N THR A 91 -16.09 -0.12 7.03
CA THR A 91 -15.42 -0.76 8.18
C THR A 91 -16.09 -0.46 9.50
N GLY A 92 -16.87 0.63 9.55
CA GLY A 92 -17.52 1.16 10.73
C GLY A 92 -16.55 1.74 11.78
N LEU A 93 -15.26 1.83 11.49
CA LEU A 93 -14.23 2.44 12.33
C LEU A 93 -14.18 3.94 12.14
N PHE A 94 -13.53 4.66 13.06
CA PHE A 94 -13.27 6.08 12.86
C PHE A 94 -12.48 6.33 11.58
N ARG A 95 -12.90 7.31 10.77
CA ARG A 95 -12.10 7.79 9.64
C ARG A 95 -10.81 8.41 10.14
N ARG A 96 -9.76 8.39 9.31
CA ARG A 96 -8.41 8.85 9.63
C ARG A 96 -8.38 10.18 10.41
N THR A 97 -9.02 11.21 9.90
CA THR A 97 -9.01 12.55 10.51
C THR A 97 -9.67 12.57 11.89
N VAL A 98 -10.76 11.83 12.04
CA VAL A 98 -11.50 11.71 13.31
C VAL A 98 -10.72 10.86 14.31
N PHE A 99 -10.17 9.73 13.85
CA PHE A 99 -9.32 8.88 14.68
C PHE A 99 -8.16 9.66 15.29
N LEU A 100 -7.41 10.41 14.50
CA LEU A 100 -6.26 11.19 14.98
C LEU A 100 -6.66 12.15 16.12
N LYS A 101 -7.81 12.82 15.98
CA LYS A 101 -8.34 13.71 17.01
C LYS A 101 -8.81 12.96 18.25
N ARG A 102 -9.69 11.95 18.07
CA ARG A 102 -10.28 11.17 19.16
C ARG A 102 -9.24 10.36 19.93
N ALA A 103 -8.23 9.83 19.25
CA ALA A 103 -7.13 9.10 19.87
C ALA A 103 -6.26 10.01 20.75
N GLN A 104 -6.04 11.27 20.36
CA GLN A 104 -5.34 12.24 21.19
C GLN A 104 -6.14 12.58 22.46
N GLU A 105 -7.46 12.79 22.31
CA GLU A 105 -8.39 12.98 23.43
C GLU A 105 -8.42 11.74 24.34
N PHE A 106 -8.44 10.55 23.75
CA PHE A 106 -8.43 9.27 24.46
C PHE A 106 -7.20 9.08 25.34
N LEU A 107 -6.00 9.40 24.83
CA LEU A 107 -4.74 9.25 25.55
C LEU A 107 -4.56 10.30 26.64
N SER A 108 -5.06 11.53 26.45
CA SER A 108 -4.86 12.65 27.40
C SER A 108 -5.46 12.42 28.79
N GLY A 109 -6.38 11.45 28.94
CA GLY A 109 -7.00 11.10 30.23
C GLY A 109 -6.57 9.72 30.78
N LYS A 110 -5.58 9.06 30.17
CA LYS A 110 -5.21 7.69 30.54
C LYS A 110 -3.99 7.63 31.42
N THR A 111 -4.02 6.68 32.34
CA THR A 111 -2.89 6.22 33.15
C THR A 111 -2.58 4.78 32.76
N GLY A 112 -1.31 4.45 32.52
CA GLY A 112 -0.88 3.10 32.12
C GLY A 112 -0.09 3.09 30.82
N THR A 113 0.35 1.90 30.43
CA THR A 113 1.11 1.70 29.19
C THR A 113 0.17 1.31 28.06
N TYR A 114 0.29 2.02 26.94
CA TYR A 114 -0.47 1.79 25.73
C TYR A 114 0.46 1.56 24.55
N CYS A 115 -0.02 0.87 23.54
CA CYS A 115 0.65 0.81 22.24
C CYS A 115 -0.32 1.17 21.12
N LEU A 116 0.24 1.75 20.07
CA LEU A 116 -0.42 1.95 18.80
C LEU A 116 0.03 0.85 17.85
N ALA A 117 -0.91 0.08 17.32
CA ALA A 117 -0.68 -0.93 16.31
C ALA A 117 -1.19 -0.45 14.95
N ALA A 118 -0.32 -0.42 13.95
CA ALA A 118 -0.67 -0.31 12.55
C ALA A 118 -0.82 -1.72 11.97
N VAL A 119 -1.85 -1.93 11.14
CA VAL A 119 -2.16 -3.21 10.48
C VAL A 119 -2.39 -2.94 9.01
N ASP A 120 -1.79 -3.76 8.15
CA ASP A 120 -1.87 -3.68 6.70
C ASP A 120 -1.97 -5.11 6.14
N ILE A 121 -2.59 -5.28 4.97
CA ILE A 121 -2.74 -6.58 4.32
C ILE A 121 -1.84 -6.61 3.09
N GLU A 122 -0.80 -7.44 3.13
CA GLU A 122 0.11 -7.54 1.99
C GLU A 122 -0.61 -8.01 0.73
N HIS A 123 -0.25 -7.37 -0.38
CA HIS A 123 -0.77 -7.66 -1.71
C HIS A 123 -2.29 -7.49 -1.85
N PHE A 124 -2.93 -6.64 -1.03
CA PHE A 124 -4.38 -6.43 -1.07
C PHE A 124 -4.90 -6.02 -2.45
N LYS A 125 -4.12 -5.24 -3.20
CA LYS A 125 -4.47 -4.90 -4.59
C LYS A 125 -4.57 -6.15 -5.46
N LEU A 126 -3.63 -7.10 -5.34
CA LEU A 126 -3.65 -8.37 -6.04
C LEU A 126 -4.82 -9.25 -5.58
N PHE A 127 -5.16 -9.20 -4.28
CA PHE A 127 -6.37 -9.85 -3.76
C PHE A 127 -7.63 -9.37 -4.50
N ASN A 128 -7.77 -8.05 -4.68
CA ASN A 128 -8.89 -7.47 -5.43
C ASN A 128 -8.90 -7.88 -6.92
N GLU A 129 -7.74 -8.01 -7.53
CA GLU A 129 -7.62 -8.49 -8.92
C GLU A 129 -8.05 -9.95 -9.07
N TRP A 130 -7.75 -10.81 -8.08
CA TRP A 130 -8.06 -12.25 -8.13
C TRP A 130 -9.48 -12.59 -7.67
N TYR A 131 -9.98 -11.94 -6.62
CA TYR A 131 -11.25 -12.27 -5.98
C TYR A 131 -12.35 -11.25 -6.24
N GLY A 132 -12.01 -10.10 -6.83
CA GLY A 132 -12.91 -8.99 -7.08
C GLY A 132 -13.02 -8.00 -5.91
N GLN A 133 -13.38 -6.77 -6.25
CA GLN A 133 -13.46 -5.67 -5.28
C GLN A 133 -14.48 -5.90 -4.16
N GLU A 134 -15.62 -6.56 -4.48
CA GLU A 134 -16.64 -6.87 -3.47
C GLU A 134 -16.11 -7.79 -2.36
N GLU A 135 -15.26 -8.77 -2.69
CA GLU A 135 -14.64 -9.65 -1.69
C GLU A 135 -13.58 -8.90 -0.88
N GLY A 136 -12.82 -8.00 -1.52
CA GLY A 136 -11.92 -7.10 -0.81
C GLY A 136 -12.64 -6.20 0.20
N ASP A 137 -13.75 -5.59 -0.21
CA ASP A 137 -14.57 -4.75 0.66
C ASP A 137 -15.16 -5.57 1.83
N ARG A 138 -15.57 -6.82 1.58
CA ARG A 138 -16.01 -7.75 2.65
C ARG A 138 -14.88 -8.08 3.63
N LEU A 139 -13.68 -8.32 3.11
CA LEU A 139 -12.48 -8.58 3.93
C LEU A 139 -12.20 -7.40 4.85
N LEU A 140 -12.14 -6.17 4.31
CA LEU A 140 -11.90 -4.95 5.08
C LEU A 140 -13.01 -4.68 6.11
N SER A 141 -14.27 -4.86 5.73
CA SER A 141 -15.42 -4.71 6.63
C SER A 141 -15.33 -5.65 7.84
N ARG A 142 -14.96 -6.90 7.62
CA ARG A 142 -14.82 -7.89 8.70
C ARG A 142 -13.62 -7.62 9.60
N ILE A 143 -12.49 -7.17 9.04
CA ILE A 143 -11.37 -6.70 9.85
C ILE A 143 -11.81 -5.54 10.74
N GLY A 144 -12.58 -4.59 10.18
CA GLY A 144 -13.20 -3.52 10.98
C GLY A 144 -14.04 -4.03 12.15
N CYS A 145 -14.87 -5.05 11.91
CA CYS A 145 -15.65 -5.69 12.99
C CYS A 145 -14.75 -6.31 14.08
N HIS A 146 -13.69 -7.04 13.69
CA HIS A 146 -12.77 -7.63 14.65
C HIS A 146 -12.01 -6.56 15.46
N LEU A 147 -11.60 -5.47 14.82
CA LEU A 147 -10.95 -4.36 15.52
C LEU A 147 -11.90 -3.68 16.52
N LYS A 148 -13.20 -3.55 16.21
CA LYS A 148 -14.21 -3.06 17.15
C LYS A 148 -14.41 -3.98 18.36
N GLU A 149 -14.39 -5.28 18.14
CA GLU A 149 -14.49 -6.25 19.24
C GLU A 149 -13.28 -6.14 20.17
N ILE A 150 -12.08 -5.99 19.62
CA ILE A 150 -10.83 -5.77 20.38
C ILE A 150 -10.85 -4.41 21.09
N GLU A 151 -11.29 -3.34 20.40
CA GLU A 151 -11.51 -2.02 21.00
C GLU A 151 -12.39 -2.10 22.24
N ALA A 152 -13.52 -2.81 22.14
CA ALA A 152 -14.45 -2.98 23.24
C ALA A 152 -13.87 -3.82 24.40
N ALA A 153 -13.19 -4.94 24.07
CA ALA A 153 -12.62 -5.86 25.05
C ALA A 153 -11.50 -5.19 25.88
N TYR A 154 -10.65 -4.39 25.22
CA TYR A 154 -9.48 -3.76 25.84
C TYR A 154 -9.66 -2.26 26.12
N LYS A 155 -10.89 -1.73 25.94
CA LYS A 155 -11.21 -0.30 26.11
C LYS A 155 -10.21 0.60 25.32
N GLY A 156 -9.92 0.18 24.11
CA GLY A 156 -9.02 0.88 23.17
C GLY A 156 -9.74 1.91 22.32
N ILE A 157 -9.12 2.27 21.20
CA ILE A 157 -9.72 3.06 20.13
C ILE A 157 -9.17 2.60 18.78
N ALA A 158 -10.03 2.35 17.81
CA ALA A 158 -9.65 1.87 16.48
C ALA A 158 -10.06 2.82 15.37
N GLY A 159 -9.28 2.86 14.29
CA GLY A 159 -9.50 3.70 13.13
C GLY A 159 -9.14 3.03 11.82
N TYR A 160 -9.72 3.53 10.75
CA TYR A 160 -9.43 3.15 9.38
C TYR A 160 -8.65 4.26 8.69
N MET A 161 -7.48 3.93 8.16
CA MET A 161 -6.56 4.91 7.59
C MET A 161 -6.72 5.07 6.07
N GLY A 162 -7.48 4.16 5.46
CA GLY A 162 -7.74 4.09 4.02
C GLY A 162 -7.04 2.91 3.36
N GLY A 163 -7.53 2.46 2.19
CA GLY A 163 -6.98 1.29 1.51
C GLY A 163 -7.12 0.01 2.32
N ASP A 164 -6.03 -0.61 2.66
CA ASP A 164 -5.90 -1.78 3.52
C ASP A 164 -5.26 -1.46 4.89
N ASP A 165 -5.13 -0.16 5.21
CA ASP A 165 -4.48 0.33 6.42
C ASP A 165 -5.47 0.52 7.57
N PHE A 166 -5.17 -0.10 8.71
CA PHE A 166 -5.91 0.02 9.95
C PHE A 166 -5.00 0.45 11.09
N VAL A 167 -5.59 1.01 12.13
CA VAL A 167 -4.88 1.43 13.33
C VAL A 167 -5.72 1.14 14.57
N ILE A 168 -5.07 0.73 15.66
CA ILE A 168 -5.72 0.57 16.96
C ILE A 168 -4.76 0.97 18.09
N ILE A 169 -5.29 1.63 19.12
CA ILE A 169 -4.58 1.88 20.37
C ILE A 169 -5.20 1.00 21.44
N ILE A 170 -4.38 0.17 22.06
CA ILE A 170 -4.75 -0.80 23.10
C ILE A 170 -3.73 -0.78 24.24
N PRO A 171 -4.04 -1.33 25.42
CA PRO A 171 -3.06 -1.51 26.49
C PRO A 171 -1.84 -2.34 26.01
N ASP A 172 -0.64 -1.87 26.35
CA ASP A 172 0.62 -2.51 25.93
C ASP A 172 0.94 -3.74 26.78
N HIS A 173 0.24 -4.83 26.54
CA HIS A 173 0.55 -6.11 27.15
C HIS A 173 0.33 -7.28 26.19
N ARG A 174 1.03 -8.38 26.45
CA ARG A 174 1.10 -9.53 25.56
C ARG A 174 -0.27 -10.10 25.14
N ALA A 175 -1.24 -10.11 26.06
CA ALA A 175 -2.56 -10.68 25.78
C ALA A 175 -3.32 -9.84 24.75
N ALA A 176 -3.35 -8.50 24.90
CA ALA A 176 -4.05 -7.63 23.95
C ALA A 176 -3.42 -7.67 22.56
N ILE A 177 -2.07 -7.59 22.48
CA ILE A 177 -1.33 -7.63 21.22
C ILE A 177 -1.45 -9.02 20.58
N GLY A 178 -1.37 -10.10 21.37
CA GLY A 178 -1.53 -11.46 20.87
C GLY A 178 -2.95 -11.71 20.31
N GLU A 179 -3.99 -11.26 21.00
CA GLU A 179 -5.36 -11.39 20.52
C GLU A 179 -5.60 -10.58 19.22
N LEU A 180 -5.04 -9.37 19.13
CA LEU A 180 -5.07 -8.59 17.90
C LEU A 180 -4.47 -9.37 16.73
N GLN A 181 -3.25 -9.89 16.91
CA GLN A 181 -2.56 -10.64 15.88
C GLN A 181 -3.32 -11.91 15.49
N ASP A 182 -3.68 -12.72 16.47
CA ASP A 182 -4.29 -14.03 16.24
C ASP A 182 -5.65 -13.91 15.54
N ARG A 183 -6.49 -12.97 15.96
CA ARG A 183 -7.81 -12.75 15.35
C ARG A 183 -7.70 -12.34 13.89
N ILE A 184 -6.94 -11.28 13.62
CA ILE A 184 -6.83 -10.76 12.25
C ILE A 184 -6.13 -11.78 11.35
N MET A 185 -5.04 -12.41 11.84
CA MET A 185 -4.32 -13.44 11.10
C MET A 185 -5.19 -14.63 10.74
N THR A 186 -5.95 -15.15 11.72
CA THR A 186 -6.84 -16.30 11.52
C THR A 186 -7.92 -15.98 10.49
N TYR A 187 -8.53 -14.80 10.61
CA TYR A 187 -9.57 -14.39 9.69
C TYR A 187 -9.05 -14.22 8.25
N VAL A 188 -7.94 -13.50 8.06
CA VAL A 188 -7.38 -13.27 6.72
C VAL A 188 -6.94 -14.57 6.06
N ARG A 189 -6.33 -15.51 6.82
CA ARG A 189 -5.98 -16.84 6.30
C ARG A 189 -7.21 -17.64 5.84
N GLN A 190 -8.32 -17.51 6.55
CA GLN A 190 -9.56 -18.21 6.17
C GLN A 190 -10.24 -17.58 4.95
N SER A 191 -10.08 -16.28 4.74
CA SER A 191 -10.72 -15.53 3.65
C SER A 191 -9.93 -15.57 2.33
N GLY A 192 -8.60 -15.61 2.37
CA GLY A 192 -7.72 -15.54 1.19
C GLY A 192 -7.17 -16.88 0.71
N GLY A 193 -7.59 -18.00 1.31
CA GLY A 193 -7.02 -19.32 0.96
C GLY A 193 -5.51 -19.41 1.23
N THR A 194 -4.78 -20.17 0.42
CA THR A 194 -3.33 -20.40 0.56
C THR A 194 -2.46 -19.35 -0.13
N ALA A 195 -3.03 -18.29 -0.67
CA ALA A 195 -2.37 -17.41 -1.64
C ALA A 195 -1.47 -16.30 -1.08
N GLY A 196 -1.08 -16.34 0.20
CA GLY A 196 -0.05 -15.43 0.72
C GLY A 196 -0.51 -14.01 1.10
N PHE A 197 -1.82 -13.74 1.06
CA PHE A 197 -2.41 -12.48 1.54
C PHE A 197 -2.42 -12.46 3.07
N LEU A 198 -1.33 -12.01 3.68
CA LEU A 198 -1.18 -12.04 5.14
C LEU A 198 -1.14 -10.64 5.73
N PRO A 199 -1.75 -10.41 6.90
CA PRO A 199 -1.63 -9.15 7.60
C PRO A 199 -0.23 -8.98 8.18
N ALA A 200 0.27 -7.75 8.14
CA ALA A 200 1.48 -7.30 8.80
C ALA A 200 1.13 -6.32 9.93
N PHE A 201 1.91 -6.33 11.01
CA PHE A 201 1.64 -5.54 12.21
C PHE A 201 2.88 -4.76 12.62
N GLY A 202 2.75 -3.44 12.72
CA GLY A 202 3.76 -2.56 13.31
C GLY A 202 3.29 -2.01 14.64
N ILE A 203 4.07 -2.19 15.70
CA ILE A 203 3.70 -1.79 17.07
C ILE A 203 4.60 -0.65 17.52
N TYR A 204 4.01 0.46 17.93
CA TYR A 204 4.69 1.52 18.65
C TYR A 204 4.25 1.54 20.12
N GLY A 205 5.18 1.31 21.06
CA GLY A 205 4.92 1.49 22.48
C GLY A 205 4.86 2.99 22.81
N ILE A 206 3.77 3.45 23.40
CA ILE A 206 3.55 4.87 23.69
C ILE A 206 4.29 5.23 24.98
N GLU A 207 5.44 5.87 24.85
CA GLU A 207 6.26 6.35 25.96
C GLU A 207 5.88 7.78 26.37
N ASP A 208 5.51 8.61 25.40
CA ASP A 208 5.10 10.00 25.60
C ASP A 208 3.69 10.23 25.02
N MET A 209 2.72 10.37 25.91
CA MET A 209 1.31 10.58 25.53
C MET A 209 1.04 11.99 24.98
N SER A 210 2.00 12.93 25.08
CA SER A 210 1.91 14.28 24.50
C SER A 210 2.30 14.32 23.02
N MET A 211 2.98 13.27 22.54
CA MET A 211 3.34 13.12 21.13
C MET A 211 2.07 13.06 20.25
N SER A 212 2.15 13.61 19.04
CA SER A 212 1.04 13.53 18.10
C SER A 212 0.74 12.09 17.68
N ILE A 213 -0.53 11.74 17.55
CA ILE A 213 -0.95 10.42 17.08
C ILE A 213 -0.41 10.12 15.67
N SER A 214 -0.29 11.15 14.83
CA SER A 214 0.33 10.99 13.50
C SER A 214 1.77 10.50 13.61
N THR A 215 2.57 11.09 14.47
CA THR A 215 3.96 10.66 14.69
C THR A 215 4.05 9.24 15.26
N MET A 216 3.13 8.90 16.19
CA MET A 216 3.05 7.53 16.73
C MET A 216 2.70 6.51 15.63
N TYR A 217 1.75 6.87 14.75
CA TYR A 217 1.35 6.05 13.61
C TYR A 217 2.50 5.87 12.61
N ASP A 218 3.21 6.94 12.26
CA ASP A 218 4.36 6.89 11.36
C ASP A 218 5.44 5.93 11.91
N ARG A 219 5.70 5.95 13.22
CA ARG A 219 6.63 5.02 13.87
C ARG A 219 6.15 3.57 13.81
N ALA A 220 4.86 3.34 14.01
CA ALA A 220 4.28 2.00 13.85
C ALA A 220 4.39 1.53 12.39
N CYS A 221 4.18 2.41 11.41
CA CYS A 221 4.35 2.10 9.98
C CYS A 221 5.79 1.75 9.61
N ILE A 222 6.80 2.39 10.21
CA ILE A 222 8.22 2.01 10.05
C ILE A 222 8.46 0.58 10.53
N ALA A 223 7.93 0.23 11.71
CA ALA A 223 8.04 -1.13 12.22
C ALA A 223 7.29 -2.15 11.36
N LEU A 224 6.12 -1.77 10.84
CA LEU A 224 5.31 -2.58 9.92
C LEU A 224 6.07 -2.86 8.62
N ALA A 225 6.69 -1.84 8.03
CA ALA A 225 7.45 -1.97 6.79
C ALA A 225 8.61 -2.98 6.92
N SER A 226 9.21 -3.12 8.12
CA SER A 226 10.31 -4.07 8.37
C SER A 226 9.91 -5.54 8.35
N VAL A 227 8.62 -5.86 8.34
CA VAL A 227 8.11 -7.24 8.30
C VAL A 227 7.33 -7.57 7.04
N LYS A 228 7.07 -6.59 6.17
CA LYS A 228 6.52 -6.84 4.84
C LYS A 228 7.47 -7.73 4.04
N GLY A 229 6.93 -8.69 3.30
CA GLY A 229 7.69 -9.70 2.55
C GLY A 229 8.19 -10.88 3.39
N SER A 230 8.07 -10.86 4.72
CA SER A 230 8.52 -11.96 5.59
C SER A 230 7.37 -12.86 6.02
N TYR A 231 7.32 -14.10 5.54
CA TYR A 231 6.32 -15.09 5.99
C TYR A 231 6.53 -15.54 7.45
N ALA A 232 7.77 -15.52 7.91
CA ALA A 232 8.13 -16.01 9.26
C ALA A 232 7.84 -14.99 10.36
N ARG A 233 7.97 -13.70 10.05
CA ARG A 233 7.79 -12.61 11.03
C ARG A 233 6.76 -11.62 10.51
N ARG A 234 5.58 -11.62 11.13
CA ARG A 234 4.46 -10.78 10.71
C ARG A 234 4.20 -9.58 11.61
N MET A 235 4.97 -9.45 12.69
CA MET A 235 4.86 -8.35 13.66
C MET A 235 6.24 -7.83 14.04
N CYS A 236 6.37 -6.52 14.10
CA CYS A 236 7.55 -5.83 14.62
C CYS A 236 7.15 -4.71 15.56
N ARG A 237 7.96 -4.53 16.61
CA ARG A 237 7.87 -3.39 17.50
C ARG A 237 8.89 -2.34 17.05
N TYR A 238 8.46 -1.09 16.96
CA TYR A 238 9.33 0.04 16.64
C TYR A 238 10.48 0.18 17.64
N ASP A 239 11.66 0.39 17.10
CA ASP A 239 12.88 0.77 17.81
C ASP A 239 13.43 2.03 17.14
N SER A 240 13.92 2.97 17.92
CA SER A 240 14.49 4.21 17.40
C SER A 240 15.66 4.04 16.42
N ARG A 241 16.31 2.85 16.45
CA ARG A 241 17.35 2.47 15.48
C ARG A 241 16.78 2.36 14.06
N MET A 242 15.53 1.88 13.90
CA MET A 242 14.87 1.73 12.60
C MET A 242 14.76 3.06 11.84
N MET A 243 14.43 4.13 12.56
CA MET A 243 14.37 5.47 11.95
C MET A 243 15.73 5.94 11.48
N ARG A 244 16.78 5.71 12.28
CA ARG A 244 18.16 6.07 11.90
C ARG A 244 18.64 5.25 10.70
N GLU A 245 18.38 3.94 10.68
CA GLU A 245 18.68 3.09 9.53
C GLU A 245 17.95 3.56 8.26
N MET A 246 16.68 3.95 8.38
CA MET A 246 15.91 4.51 7.25
C MET A 246 16.51 5.82 6.74
N GLU A 247 16.90 6.73 7.64
CA GLU A 247 17.56 7.99 7.27
C GLU A 247 18.93 7.75 6.62
N GLU A 248 19.72 6.81 7.16
CA GLU A 248 21.02 6.43 6.61
C GLU A 248 20.87 5.80 5.21
N ASN A 249 19.90 4.89 5.05
CA ASN A 249 19.59 4.28 3.76
C ASN A 249 19.15 5.31 2.72
N HIS A 250 18.31 6.28 3.12
CA HIS A 250 17.89 7.36 2.23
C HIS A 250 19.07 8.25 1.80
N LYS A 251 19.97 8.58 2.73
CA LYS A 251 21.20 9.32 2.42
C LYS A 251 22.07 8.52 1.44
N LEU A 252 22.28 7.23 1.72
CA LEU A 252 23.08 6.36 0.89
C LEU A 252 22.54 6.29 -0.55
N LEU A 253 21.23 6.10 -0.72
CA LEU A 253 20.57 6.14 -2.03
C LEU A 253 20.76 7.46 -2.77
N SER A 254 20.70 8.59 -2.07
CA SER A 254 20.92 9.91 -2.67
C SER A 254 22.35 10.13 -3.15
N GLU A 255 23.31 9.37 -2.61
CA GLU A 255 24.74 9.45 -2.93
C GLU A 255 25.12 8.51 -4.11
N VAL A 256 24.30 7.47 -4.41
CA VAL A 256 24.58 6.47 -5.45
C VAL A 256 24.84 7.10 -6.82
N GLN A 257 23.95 7.97 -7.29
CA GLN A 257 24.11 8.58 -8.63
C GLN A 257 25.42 9.37 -8.73
N LYS A 258 25.74 10.12 -7.68
CA LYS A 258 27.01 10.86 -7.61
C LYS A 258 28.20 9.89 -7.59
N GLY A 259 28.09 8.81 -6.84
CA GLY A 259 29.15 7.78 -6.78
C GLY A 259 29.42 7.11 -8.13
N LEU A 260 28.37 6.85 -8.93
CA LEU A 260 28.52 6.34 -10.30
C LEU A 260 29.21 7.38 -11.19
N ASP A 261 28.78 8.64 -11.16
CA ASP A 261 29.33 9.71 -11.98
C ASP A 261 30.83 10.00 -11.65
N HIS A 262 31.22 9.81 -10.40
CA HIS A 262 32.61 10.05 -9.94
C HIS A 262 33.49 8.81 -9.97
N GLY A 263 32.97 7.65 -10.38
CA GLY A 263 33.75 6.40 -10.44
C GLY A 263 34.12 5.84 -9.07
N GLU A 264 33.26 6.08 -8.05
CA GLU A 264 33.45 5.55 -6.70
C GLU A 264 33.15 4.05 -6.62
N PHE A 265 32.35 3.54 -7.57
CA PHE A 265 32.09 2.11 -7.69
C PHE A 265 33.21 1.44 -8.49
N VAL A 266 33.74 0.38 -7.92
CA VAL A 266 34.78 -0.44 -8.53
C VAL A 266 34.43 -1.90 -8.37
N PHE A 267 35.01 -2.78 -9.16
CA PHE A 267 34.93 -4.20 -8.90
C PHE A 267 36.24 -4.76 -8.36
N TYR A 268 36.15 -5.72 -7.46
CA TYR A 268 37.22 -6.57 -7.03
C TYR A 268 37.11 -7.90 -7.77
N ALA A 269 38.23 -8.42 -8.22
CA ALA A 269 38.26 -9.66 -8.97
C ALA A 269 38.61 -10.83 -8.06
N GLN A 270 37.64 -11.72 -7.81
CA GLN A 270 37.86 -12.96 -7.04
C GLN A 270 38.27 -14.08 -8.01
N PRO A 271 39.44 -14.74 -7.78
CA PRO A 271 39.91 -15.79 -8.69
C PRO A 271 39.09 -17.07 -8.57
N LYS A 272 38.70 -17.62 -9.71
CA LYS A 272 38.17 -18.99 -9.85
C LYS A 272 39.28 -19.91 -10.27
N CYS A 273 39.55 -20.93 -9.43
CA CYS A 273 40.68 -21.84 -9.64
C CYS A 273 40.23 -23.22 -10.06
N CYS A 274 40.93 -23.85 -11.00
CA CYS A 274 40.75 -25.25 -11.35
C CYS A 274 41.24 -26.12 -10.18
N LEU A 275 40.41 -27.02 -9.68
CA LEU A 275 40.72 -27.88 -8.54
C LEU A 275 41.93 -28.82 -8.80
N ASP A 276 42.02 -29.34 -10.02
CA ASP A 276 43.10 -30.32 -10.34
C ASP A 276 44.48 -29.65 -10.49
N THR A 277 44.53 -28.42 -10.98
CA THR A 277 45.79 -27.76 -11.36
C THR A 277 46.14 -26.59 -10.48
N GLY A 278 45.21 -26.09 -9.66
CA GLY A 278 45.36 -24.86 -8.87
C GLY A 278 45.51 -23.57 -9.71
N ARG A 279 45.37 -23.66 -11.03
CA ARG A 279 45.51 -22.49 -11.92
C ARG A 279 44.25 -21.66 -11.94
N ILE A 280 44.41 -20.34 -12.02
CA ILE A 280 43.32 -19.41 -12.22
C ILE A 280 42.73 -19.62 -13.64
N VAL A 281 41.46 -19.95 -13.72
CA VAL A 281 40.73 -20.20 -14.95
C VAL A 281 39.71 -19.13 -15.26
N GLY A 282 39.34 -18.31 -14.28
CA GLY A 282 38.39 -17.17 -14.41
C GLY A 282 38.50 -16.24 -13.22
N LEU A 283 37.77 -15.15 -13.30
CA LEU A 283 37.63 -14.17 -12.22
C LEU A 283 36.14 -13.87 -12.05
N GLU A 284 35.71 -13.58 -10.83
CA GLU A 284 34.37 -13.03 -10.56
C GLU A 284 34.49 -11.55 -10.21
N ALA A 285 33.67 -10.72 -10.84
CA ALA A 285 33.61 -9.28 -10.59
C ALA A 285 32.67 -8.98 -9.43
N LEU A 286 33.22 -8.67 -8.30
CA LEU A 286 32.48 -8.33 -7.09
C LEU A 286 32.51 -6.82 -6.86
N VAL A 287 31.35 -6.16 -7.00
CA VAL A 287 31.23 -4.71 -6.81
C VAL A 287 31.65 -4.27 -5.39
N ARG A 288 32.29 -3.11 -5.30
CA ARG A 288 32.65 -2.42 -4.05
C ARG A 288 32.43 -0.93 -4.22
N TRP A 289 31.96 -0.26 -3.20
CA TRP A 289 31.80 1.20 -3.22
C TRP A 289 32.88 1.87 -2.40
N ASN A 290 33.82 2.54 -3.06
CA ASN A 290 34.85 3.36 -2.42
C ASN A 290 34.30 4.75 -2.12
N HIS A 291 33.49 4.84 -1.05
CA HIS A 291 32.83 6.08 -0.68
C HIS A 291 33.84 7.07 -0.08
N PRO A 292 33.88 8.35 -0.51
CA PRO A 292 34.91 9.31 -0.12
C PRO A 292 34.93 9.61 1.39
N VAL A 293 33.80 9.50 2.07
CA VAL A 293 33.67 9.80 3.50
C VAL A 293 33.60 8.53 4.35
N ARG A 294 32.90 7.47 3.87
CA ARG A 294 32.63 6.24 4.63
C ARG A 294 33.67 5.14 4.41
N GLY A 295 34.59 5.35 3.47
CA GLY A 295 35.54 4.34 3.03
C GLY A 295 34.87 3.23 2.20
N LEU A 296 35.41 2.01 2.29
CA LEU A 296 34.91 0.86 1.52
C LEU A 296 33.60 0.34 2.08
N ILE A 297 32.50 0.52 1.35
CA ILE A 297 31.17 -0.02 1.70
C ILE A 297 30.99 -1.37 1.00
N PRO A 298 30.69 -2.45 1.76
CA PRO A 298 30.48 -3.78 1.18
C PRO A 298 29.12 -3.88 0.46
N PRO A 299 28.99 -4.78 -0.54
CA PRO A 299 27.79 -4.91 -1.38
C PRO A 299 26.52 -5.23 -0.57
N GLY A 300 26.60 -6.03 0.48
CA GLY A 300 25.45 -6.36 1.34
C GLY A 300 24.78 -5.17 2.02
N VAL A 301 25.43 -3.99 2.06
CA VAL A 301 24.84 -2.76 2.59
C VAL A 301 24.03 -1.99 1.55
N PHE A 302 24.50 -1.92 0.29
CA PHE A 302 23.89 -1.05 -0.70
C PHE A 302 23.11 -1.80 -1.80
N LEU A 303 23.47 -3.06 -2.14
CA LEU A 303 22.75 -3.80 -3.19
C LEU A 303 21.25 -3.97 -2.87
N PRO A 304 20.85 -4.41 -1.66
CA PRO A 304 19.42 -4.53 -1.35
C PRO A 304 18.66 -3.20 -1.45
N LEU A 305 19.34 -2.09 -1.14
CA LEU A 305 18.74 -0.76 -1.28
C LEU A 305 18.53 -0.38 -2.75
N LEU A 306 19.48 -0.72 -3.62
CA LEU A 306 19.39 -0.45 -5.05
C LEU A 306 18.34 -1.33 -5.72
N GLU A 307 18.27 -2.60 -5.38
CA GLU A 307 17.23 -3.53 -5.84
C GLU A 307 15.84 -3.03 -5.48
N ASN A 308 15.60 -2.73 -4.20
CA ASN A 308 14.30 -2.25 -3.72
C ASN A 308 13.86 -0.90 -4.31
N ASN A 309 14.81 -0.12 -4.86
CA ASN A 309 14.54 1.19 -5.45
C ASN A 309 14.72 1.23 -6.99
N GLY A 310 14.92 0.07 -7.62
CA GLY A 310 15.07 -0.04 -9.08
C GLY A 310 16.33 0.64 -9.65
N LEU A 311 17.35 0.82 -8.83
CA LEU A 311 18.60 1.46 -9.22
C LEU A 311 19.72 0.46 -9.52
N ILE A 312 19.49 -0.84 -9.25
CA ILE A 312 20.49 -1.89 -9.43
C ILE A 312 20.99 -1.95 -10.88
N THR A 313 20.10 -1.90 -11.86
CA THR A 313 20.46 -1.97 -13.29
C THR A 313 21.43 -0.88 -13.72
N LYS A 314 21.35 0.33 -13.14
CA LYS A 314 22.32 1.39 -13.44
C LYS A 314 23.72 1.04 -12.96
N LEU A 315 23.82 0.43 -11.78
CA LEU A 315 25.08 -0.03 -11.23
C LEU A 315 25.64 -1.20 -12.05
N ASP A 316 24.80 -2.16 -12.41
CA ASP A 316 25.23 -3.35 -13.14
C ASP A 316 25.72 -3.01 -14.54
N LEU A 317 25.02 -2.15 -15.27
CA LEU A 317 25.48 -1.59 -16.56
C LEU A 317 26.84 -0.91 -16.43
N PHE A 318 27.06 -0.12 -15.37
CA PHE A 318 28.35 0.52 -15.10
C PHE A 318 29.47 -0.51 -14.85
N ILE A 319 29.21 -1.52 -14.03
CA ILE A 319 30.19 -2.58 -13.71
C ILE A 319 30.50 -3.43 -14.94
N TRP A 320 29.51 -3.80 -15.74
CA TRP A 320 29.72 -4.54 -16.99
C TRP A 320 30.65 -3.77 -17.94
N GLU A 321 30.43 -2.47 -18.08
CA GLU A 321 31.28 -1.63 -18.91
C GLU A 321 32.70 -1.52 -18.33
N GLU A 322 32.86 -1.37 -17.00
CA GLU A 322 34.19 -1.33 -16.36
C GLU A 322 34.98 -2.64 -16.53
N VAL A 323 34.29 -3.79 -16.46
CA VAL A 323 34.89 -5.10 -16.72
C VAL A 323 35.39 -5.18 -18.18
N CYS A 324 34.56 -4.81 -19.15
CA CYS A 324 34.96 -4.78 -20.56
C CYS A 324 36.14 -3.85 -20.80
N ARG A 325 36.13 -2.65 -20.21
CA ARG A 325 37.22 -1.68 -20.26
C ARG A 325 38.53 -2.23 -19.68
N LYS A 326 38.42 -3.01 -18.57
CA LYS A 326 39.57 -3.64 -17.94
C LYS A 326 40.15 -4.76 -18.79
N LEU A 327 39.30 -5.63 -19.35
CA LEU A 327 39.71 -6.70 -20.27
C LEU A 327 40.45 -6.10 -21.49
N ARG A 328 39.90 -5.05 -22.10
CA ARG A 328 40.54 -4.37 -23.22
C ARG A 328 41.94 -3.83 -22.85
N ARG A 329 42.06 -3.15 -21.68
CA ARG A 329 43.34 -2.65 -21.21
C ARG A 329 44.40 -3.75 -20.99
N TRP A 330 43.98 -4.95 -20.53
CA TRP A 330 44.89 -6.09 -20.39
C TRP A 330 45.35 -6.62 -21.75
N ILE A 331 44.46 -6.75 -22.72
CA ILE A 331 44.75 -7.17 -24.07
C ILE A 331 45.74 -6.18 -24.73
N ASP A 332 45.48 -4.88 -24.63
CA ASP A 332 46.34 -3.83 -25.18
C ASP A 332 47.76 -3.85 -24.60
N ARG A 333 47.92 -4.32 -23.38
CA ARG A 333 49.21 -4.53 -22.71
C ARG A 333 49.87 -5.86 -23.05
N GLY A 334 49.31 -6.61 -23.99
CA GLY A 334 49.82 -7.91 -24.42
C GLY A 334 49.57 -9.08 -23.47
N HIS A 335 48.69 -8.88 -22.48
CA HIS A 335 48.27 -9.99 -21.60
C HIS A 335 47.22 -10.85 -22.28
N ARG A 336 47.14 -12.12 -21.86
CA ARG A 336 46.06 -13.04 -22.21
C ARG A 336 45.11 -13.17 -20.98
N PRO A 337 44.06 -12.36 -20.91
CA PRO A 337 43.17 -12.40 -19.77
C PRO A 337 42.41 -13.71 -19.70
N VAL A 338 42.11 -14.16 -18.48
CA VAL A 338 41.08 -15.18 -18.22
C VAL A 338 39.70 -14.52 -18.28
N PRO A 339 38.64 -15.30 -18.49
CA PRO A 339 37.28 -14.76 -18.45
C PRO A 339 36.95 -14.07 -17.12
N ILE A 340 36.12 -13.04 -17.18
CA ILE A 340 35.57 -12.38 -15.99
C ILE A 340 34.06 -12.56 -16.01
N SER A 341 33.49 -13.11 -14.94
CA SER A 341 32.05 -13.19 -14.75
C SER A 341 31.51 -11.94 -14.09
N VAL A 342 30.32 -11.56 -14.50
CA VAL A 342 29.53 -10.45 -13.97
C VAL A 342 28.15 -10.95 -13.54
N ASN A 343 27.65 -10.44 -12.44
CA ASN A 343 26.31 -10.72 -11.96
C ASN A 343 25.26 -10.02 -12.83
N VAL A 344 24.16 -10.73 -13.07
CA VAL A 344 22.96 -10.21 -13.73
C VAL A 344 21.78 -10.45 -12.80
N SER A 345 21.18 -9.35 -12.35
CA SER A 345 20.03 -9.40 -11.45
C SER A 345 18.74 -9.71 -12.22
N ARG A 346 17.73 -10.20 -11.51
CA ARG A 346 16.39 -10.33 -12.07
C ARG A 346 15.87 -9.01 -12.65
N MET A 347 16.15 -7.90 -11.96
CA MET A 347 15.71 -6.58 -12.41
C MET A 347 16.33 -6.18 -13.75
N ASP A 348 17.55 -6.60 -14.05
CA ASP A 348 18.22 -6.30 -15.32
C ASP A 348 17.51 -6.97 -16.49
N ILE A 349 17.09 -8.21 -16.32
CA ILE A 349 16.38 -9.00 -17.35
C ILE A 349 15.06 -8.32 -17.77
N TYR A 350 14.41 -7.61 -16.86
CA TYR A 350 13.19 -6.84 -17.16
C TYR A 350 13.46 -5.42 -17.64
N ALA A 351 14.54 -4.82 -17.18
CA ALA A 351 14.83 -3.41 -17.45
C ALA A 351 15.48 -3.19 -18.82
N VAL A 352 16.28 -4.16 -19.30
CA VAL A 352 17.07 -4.04 -20.53
C VAL A 352 17.12 -5.36 -21.30
N ASP A 353 17.40 -5.27 -22.62
CA ASP A 353 17.82 -6.46 -23.38
C ASP A 353 19.29 -6.77 -23.06
N VAL A 354 19.48 -7.65 -22.08
CA VAL A 354 20.82 -8.02 -21.57
C VAL A 354 21.71 -8.52 -22.70
N THR A 355 21.19 -9.34 -23.61
CA THR A 355 21.95 -9.89 -24.75
C THR A 355 22.44 -8.79 -25.69
N ALA A 356 21.57 -7.83 -26.00
CA ALA A 356 21.93 -6.70 -26.86
C ALA A 356 23.00 -5.83 -26.19
N VAL A 357 22.88 -5.55 -24.88
CA VAL A 357 23.85 -4.76 -24.10
C VAL A 357 25.22 -5.44 -24.11
N PHE A 358 25.29 -6.75 -23.84
CA PHE A 358 26.58 -7.46 -23.85
C PHE A 358 27.22 -7.54 -25.23
N LYS A 359 26.43 -7.71 -26.29
CA LYS A 359 26.94 -7.61 -27.68
C LYS A 359 27.54 -6.23 -27.94
N GLU A 360 26.80 -5.17 -27.62
CA GLU A 360 27.27 -3.81 -27.80
C GLU A 360 28.58 -3.53 -27.04
N LEU A 361 28.67 -3.96 -25.77
CA LEU A 361 29.88 -3.77 -24.96
C LEU A 361 31.06 -4.55 -25.53
N THR A 362 30.89 -5.81 -25.91
CA THR A 362 32.00 -6.61 -26.48
C THR A 362 32.47 -6.10 -27.83
N GLU A 363 31.57 -5.60 -28.68
CA GLU A 363 31.89 -4.94 -29.94
C GLU A 363 32.63 -3.60 -29.68
N ARG A 364 32.09 -2.73 -28.81
CA ARG A 364 32.67 -1.41 -28.47
C ARG A 364 34.10 -1.53 -27.93
N TYR A 365 34.37 -2.51 -27.09
CA TYR A 365 35.67 -2.73 -26.49
C TYR A 365 36.56 -3.72 -27.27
N ALA A 366 36.09 -4.26 -28.40
CA ALA A 366 36.75 -5.26 -29.24
C ALA A 366 37.34 -6.41 -28.39
N ILE A 367 36.48 -7.05 -27.58
CA ILE A 367 36.81 -8.23 -26.77
C ILE A 367 35.99 -9.45 -27.26
N GLU A 368 36.56 -10.64 -27.11
CA GLU A 368 35.83 -11.85 -27.46
C GLU A 368 34.73 -12.12 -26.46
N PRO A 369 33.49 -12.48 -26.89
CA PRO A 369 32.35 -12.77 -25.97
C PRO A 369 32.70 -13.77 -24.87
N ARG A 370 33.51 -14.80 -25.16
CA ARG A 370 33.93 -15.80 -24.18
C ARG A 370 34.77 -15.26 -23.01
N LEU A 371 35.26 -14.01 -23.08
CA LEU A 371 35.98 -13.37 -21.99
C LEU A 371 35.06 -12.68 -21.00
N LEU A 372 33.77 -12.54 -21.31
CA LEU A 372 32.72 -12.00 -20.44
C LEU A 372 31.72 -13.13 -20.13
N GLU A 373 31.74 -13.61 -18.89
CA GLU A 373 30.80 -14.64 -18.42
C GLU A 373 29.66 -13.97 -17.66
N VAL A 374 28.48 -14.58 -17.70
CA VAL A 374 27.24 -14.04 -17.11
C VAL A 374 26.82 -14.94 -15.97
N GLU A 375 26.71 -14.42 -14.76
CA GLU A 375 26.23 -15.13 -13.57
C GLU A 375 24.80 -14.75 -13.26
N ILE A 376 23.89 -15.76 -13.17
CA ILE A 376 22.48 -15.61 -12.82
C ILE A 376 22.24 -16.48 -11.58
N THR A 377 21.57 -15.91 -10.56
CA THR A 377 21.29 -16.67 -9.33
C THR A 377 20.22 -17.73 -9.56
N GLU A 378 20.30 -18.86 -8.81
CA GLU A 378 19.29 -19.92 -8.83
C GLU A 378 17.88 -19.38 -8.55
N SER A 379 17.73 -18.51 -7.55
CA SER A 379 16.45 -17.92 -7.16
C SER A 379 15.80 -17.15 -8.30
N ALA A 380 16.58 -16.36 -9.03
CA ALA A 380 16.09 -15.65 -10.21
C ALA A 380 15.58 -16.60 -11.28
N TYR A 381 16.30 -17.69 -11.55
CA TYR A 381 15.95 -18.68 -12.56
C TYR A 381 14.63 -19.42 -12.22
N VAL A 382 14.41 -19.76 -10.93
CA VAL A 382 13.19 -20.46 -10.49
C VAL A 382 11.95 -19.57 -10.54
N GLU A 383 12.08 -18.35 -10.06
CA GLU A 383 10.96 -17.41 -9.98
C GLU A 383 10.47 -16.98 -11.37
N GLU A 384 11.37 -16.95 -12.37
CA GLU A 384 11.09 -16.44 -13.72
C GLU A 384 11.28 -17.49 -14.82
N TYR A 385 10.85 -18.72 -14.54
CA TYR A 385 11.02 -19.89 -15.41
C TYR A 385 10.54 -19.67 -16.86
N ASN A 386 9.63 -18.75 -17.12
CA ASN A 386 9.13 -18.45 -18.46
C ASN A 386 9.99 -17.48 -19.27
N VAL A 387 10.84 -16.67 -18.63
CA VAL A 387 11.60 -15.58 -19.27
C VAL A 387 13.08 -15.90 -19.33
N ILE A 388 13.68 -16.34 -18.23
CA ILE A 388 15.13 -16.52 -18.09
C ILE A 388 15.70 -17.56 -19.05
N PRO A 389 15.07 -18.74 -19.30
CA PRO A 389 15.59 -19.71 -20.27
C PRO A 389 15.81 -19.11 -21.66
N GLY A 390 14.90 -18.26 -22.13
CA GLY A 390 15.05 -17.58 -23.42
C GLY A 390 16.23 -16.59 -23.46
N VAL A 391 16.46 -15.89 -22.35
CA VAL A 391 17.63 -14.98 -22.21
C VAL A 391 18.93 -15.77 -22.19
N VAL A 392 18.99 -16.88 -21.46
CA VAL A 392 20.15 -17.79 -21.39
C VAL A 392 20.48 -18.35 -22.77
N GLU A 393 19.48 -18.83 -23.52
CA GLU A 393 19.68 -19.32 -24.87
C GLU A 393 20.21 -18.24 -25.81
N SER A 394 19.64 -17.03 -25.78
CA SER A 394 20.11 -15.88 -26.58
C SER A 394 21.55 -15.47 -26.27
N LEU A 395 21.95 -15.50 -24.99
CA LEU A 395 23.31 -15.22 -24.56
C LEU A 395 24.30 -16.27 -25.09
N ARG A 396 23.93 -17.56 -25.01
CA ARG A 396 24.74 -18.68 -25.53
C ARG A 396 24.90 -18.63 -27.04
N GLU A 397 23.82 -18.37 -27.78
CA GLU A 397 23.86 -18.17 -29.23
C GLU A 397 24.78 -16.98 -29.61
N ALA A 398 24.86 -15.96 -28.76
CA ALA A 398 25.76 -14.83 -28.93
C ALA A 398 27.22 -15.14 -28.56
N GLY A 399 27.51 -16.34 -28.03
CA GLY A 399 28.86 -16.80 -27.68
C GLY A 399 29.30 -16.47 -26.25
N PHE A 400 28.39 -16.04 -25.37
CA PHE A 400 28.66 -15.84 -23.95
C PHE A 400 28.52 -17.15 -23.17
N THR A 401 29.33 -17.30 -22.11
CA THR A 401 29.17 -18.37 -21.13
C THR A 401 28.22 -17.90 -20.05
N VAL A 402 27.19 -18.68 -19.74
CA VAL A 402 26.25 -18.40 -18.67
C VAL A 402 26.51 -19.38 -17.52
N LEU A 403 26.65 -18.87 -16.33
CA LEU A 403 26.90 -19.59 -15.08
C LEU A 403 25.70 -19.42 -14.15
N MET A 404 25.39 -20.47 -13.38
CA MET A 404 24.38 -20.39 -12.32
C MET A 404 25.08 -20.22 -10.99
N ASP A 405 24.72 -19.16 -10.25
CA ASP A 405 25.25 -18.84 -8.93
C ASP A 405 24.31 -19.26 -7.81
N ASP A 406 24.84 -19.38 -6.58
CA ASP A 406 24.13 -19.79 -5.35
C ASP A 406 23.38 -21.14 -5.46
N PHE A 407 23.86 -22.06 -6.31
CA PHE A 407 23.22 -23.35 -6.55
C PHE A 407 23.13 -24.20 -5.27
N GLY A 408 21.92 -24.66 -4.92
CA GLY A 408 21.63 -25.46 -3.72
C GLY A 408 21.18 -24.65 -2.50
N SER A 409 21.06 -23.34 -2.61
CA SER A 409 20.53 -22.47 -1.55
C SER A 409 18.99 -22.44 -1.49
N GLY A 410 18.31 -22.91 -2.56
CA GLY A 410 16.85 -22.88 -2.72
C GLY A 410 16.23 -24.25 -3.00
N TYR A 411 15.07 -24.25 -3.67
CA TYR A 411 14.32 -25.47 -4.04
C TYR A 411 14.83 -26.10 -5.36
N SER A 412 16.13 -26.33 -5.48
CA SER A 412 16.74 -26.87 -6.70
C SER A 412 16.14 -28.21 -7.10
N SER A 413 15.46 -28.28 -8.22
CA SER A 413 15.27 -29.57 -8.88
C SER A 413 16.47 -29.84 -9.77
N LEU A 414 17.10 -31.02 -9.62
CA LEU A 414 18.20 -31.53 -10.48
C LEU A 414 17.84 -31.49 -12.00
N ASN A 415 16.57 -31.27 -12.35
CA ASN A 415 16.11 -31.13 -13.73
C ASN A 415 16.59 -29.81 -14.35
N MET A 416 16.85 -28.76 -13.56
CA MET A 416 17.35 -27.47 -14.08
C MET A 416 18.78 -27.54 -14.61
N LEU A 417 19.60 -28.47 -14.07
CA LEU A 417 20.97 -28.70 -14.58
C LEU A 417 21.03 -29.23 -16.02
N LYS A 418 19.91 -29.64 -16.61
CA LYS A 418 19.87 -30.06 -18.02
C LYS A 418 19.70 -28.90 -18.98
N ASP A 419 19.20 -27.77 -18.49
CA ASP A 419 18.84 -26.61 -19.29
C ASP A 419 19.90 -25.48 -19.14
N VAL A 420 20.80 -25.60 -18.19
CA VAL A 420 21.98 -24.74 -17.95
C VAL A 420 23.26 -25.55 -18.19
#